data_479fcb4bcc4712215b1df72879d89e88
#
_entry.id   479fcb4bcc4712215b1df72879d89e88
#
_cell.length_a   1.000
_cell.length_b   1.000
_cell.length_c   1.000
_cell.angle_alpha   90.00
_cell.angle_beta   90.00
_cell.angle_gamma   90.00
#
_symmetry.space_group_name_H-M   'P 1'
#
loop_
_entity.id
_entity.type
_entity.pdbx_description
1 polymer ?
#
loop_
_entity_poly.entity_id
_entity_poly.type
_entity_poly.pdbx_seq_one_letter_code
_entity_poly.pdbx_strand_id
1 'polypeptide(L)'
;MILPIYVYGQPVLRKVAEDIAPDYPNLKELIANMFETMDNAEGVGLAAPQVGLPVRVVVVDLDVLSEDYPEYKGFRKAYINPHILEVSGEEVSMEEGCLSLPGIHEAVKRGNKIHVTYMDEDMVELSLIHI
;
A
#
# COMPACT_ATOMS: atom_id res chain seq x y z
N MET A 1 8.26 9.30 -12.60
CA MET A 1 9.49 8.48 -12.64
C MET A 1 9.23 7.11 -12.07
N ILE A 2 9.63 6.06 -12.77
CA ILE A 2 9.54 4.69 -12.28
C ILE A 2 10.72 4.42 -11.34
N LEU A 3 10.43 3.99 -10.11
CA LEU A 3 11.43 3.68 -9.10
C LEU A 3 11.78 2.19 -9.12
N PRO A 4 13.01 1.80 -8.74
CA PRO A 4 13.36 0.39 -8.64
C PRO A 4 12.61 -0.28 -7.48
N ILE A 5 12.09 -1.48 -7.71
CA ILE A 5 11.42 -2.28 -6.67
C ILE A 5 12.46 -3.18 -6.00
N TYR A 6 12.57 -3.08 -4.68
CA TYR A 6 13.46 -3.90 -3.87
C TYR A 6 12.82 -5.26 -3.59
N VAL A 7 13.59 -6.31 -3.77
CA VAL A 7 13.10 -7.69 -3.65
C VAL A 7 13.49 -8.32 -2.32
N TYR A 8 12.85 -9.45 -2.02
CA TYR A 8 13.11 -10.24 -0.81
C TYR A 8 14.62 -10.42 -0.56
N GLY A 9 15.03 -10.22 0.68
CA GLY A 9 16.42 -10.31 1.10
C GLY A 9 17.12 -8.96 1.25
N GLN A 10 16.57 -7.88 0.71
CA GLN A 10 17.16 -6.55 0.86
C GLN A 10 16.82 -5.97 2.24
N PRO A 11 17.81 -5.42 2.97
CA PRO A 11 17.63 -5.01 4.38
C PRO A 11 16.49 -4.01 4.62
N VAL A 12 16.23 -3.08 3.69
CA VAL A 12 15.18 -2.07 3.84
C VAL A 12 13.80 -2.69 4.08
N LEU A 13 13.54 -3.89 3.54
CA LEU A 13 12.26 -4.57 3.67
C LEU A 13 12.02 -5.13 5.08
N ARG A 14 13.07 -5.23 5.89
CA ARG A 14 12.99 -5.71 7.27
C ARG A 14 12.98 -4.58 8.31
N LYS A 15 13.21 -3.35 7.89
CA LYS A 15 13.17 -2.21 8.79
C LYS A 15 11.72 -1.86 9.15
N VAL A 16 11.51 -1.42 10.38
CA VAL A 16 10.24 -0.82 10.78
C VAL A 16 10.17 0.57 10.15
N ALA A 17 9.15 0.81 9.33
CA ALA A 17 8.96 2.09 8.68
C ALA A 17 8.59 3.18 9.70
N GLU A 18 9.11 4.39 9.48
CA GLU A 18 8.88 5.53 10.36
C GLU A 18 7.75 6.42 9.83
N ASP A 19 7.01 7.05 10.76
CA ASP A 19 6.06 8.09 10.39
C ASP A 19 6.82 9.28 9.81
N ILE A 20 6.18 10.01 8.89
CA ILE A 20 6.76 11.22 8.31
C ILE A 20 6.05 12.47 8.84
N ALA A 21 6.80 13.58 8.89
CA ALA A 21 6.27 14.87 9.30
C ALA A 21 5.51 15.55 8.15
N PRO A 22 4.62 16.53 8.44
CA PRO A 22 3.89 17.27 7.40
C PRO A 22 4.78 17.97 6.39
N ASP A 23 6.01 18.30 6.76
CA ASP A 23 7.00 18.97 5.91
C ASP A 23 7.93 18.01 5.17
N TYR A 24 7.58 16.73 5.10
CA TYR A 24 8.38 15.75 4.36
C TYR A 24 8.59 16.21 2.92
N PRO A 25 9.85 16.35 2.47
CA PRO A 25 10.13 16.95 1.17
C PRO A 25 9.66 16.09 0.01
N ASN A 26 9.06 16.73 -0.99
CA ASN A 26 8.62 16.11 -2.24
C ASN A 26 7.64 14.94 -2.04
N LEU A 27 6.78 15.01 -1.02
CA LEU A 27 5.82 13.94 -0.73
C LEU A 27 4.90 13.64 -1.93
N LYS A 28 4.35 14.66 -2.56
CA LYS A 28 3.45 14.48 -3.71
C LYS A 28 4.16 13.88 -4.91
N GLU A 29 5.43 14.23 -5.12
CA GLU A 29 6.26 13.62 -6.16
C GLU A 29 6.53 12.15 -5.85
N LEU A 30 6.85 11.81 -4.60
CA LEU A 30 7.03 10.43 -4.16
C LEU A 30 5.78 9.59 -4.42
N ILE A 31 4.62 10.09 -4.04
CA ILE A 31 3.33 9.41 -4.24
C ILE A 31 3.08 9.17 -5.74
N ALA A 32 3.29 10.18 -6.57
CA ALA A 32 3.12 10.05 -8.02
C ALA A 32 4.09 9.01 -8.59
N ASN A 33 5.34 9.01 -8.16
CA ASN A 33 6.34 8.03 -8.59
C ASN A 33 5.99 6.61 -8.13
N MET A 34 5.44 6.47 -6.94
CA MET A 34 4.99 5.17 -6.44
C MET A 34 3.82 4.62 -7.25
N PHE A 35 2.83 5.45 -7.59
CA PHE A 35 1.73 5.04 -8.46
C PHE A 35 2.23 4.60 -9.83
N GLU A 36 3.10 5.38 -10.44
CA GLU A 36 3.68 5.06 -11.75
C GLU A 36 4.47 3.74 -11.71
N THR A 37 5.25 3.53 -10.66
CA THR A 37 6.02 2.30 -10.46
C THR A 37 5.10 1.10 -10.31
N MET A 38 4.05 1.23 -9.50
CA MET A 38 3.06 0.19 -9.28
C MET A 38 2.31 -0.16 -10.58
N ASP A 39 1.88 0.85 -11.33
CA ASP A 39 1.16 0.65 -12.58
C ASP A 39 2.06 -0.05 -13.61
N ASN A 40 3.32 0.34 -13.70
CA ASN A 40 4.29 -0.29 -14.60
C ASN A 40 4.54 -1.76 -14.25
N ALA A 41 4.48 -2.11 -12.97
CA ALA A 41 4.68 -3.49 -12.49
C ALA A 41 3.36 -4.29 -12.39
N GLU A 42 2.24 -3.70 -12.80
CA GLU A 42 0.91 -4.31 -12.76
C GLU A 42 0.48 -4.73 -11.34
N GLY A 43 0.90 -3.94 -10.34
CA GLY A 43 0.52 -4.16 -8.95
C GLY A 43 -0.74 -3.41 -8.55
N VAL A 44 -1.34 -3.80 -7.43
CA VAL A 44 -2.52 -3.16 -6.84
C VAL A 44 -2.18 -2.40 -5.57
N GLY A 45 -1.00 -2.59 -5.02
CA GLY A 45 -0.51 -1.89 -3.83
C GLY A 45 1.01 -1.83 -3.80
N LEU A 46 1.56 -0.78 -3.21
CA LEU A 46 2.99 -0.59 -3.05
C LEU A 46 3.27 0.24 -1.80
N ALA A 47 4.20 -0.22 -0.99
CA ALA A 47 4.66 0.50 0.19
C ALA A 47 6.04 1.11 -0.07
N ALA A 48 6.33 2.27 0.53
CA ALA A 48 7.59 2.98 0.32
C ALA A 48 8.85 2.15 0.60
N PRO A 49 8.90 1.26 1.60
CA PRO A 49 10.06 0.37 1.78
C PRO A 49 10.39 -0.46 0.54
N GLN A 50 9.39 -0.83 -0.27
CA GLN A 50 9.62 -1.59 -1.50
C GLN A 50 10.34 -0.79 -2.59
N VAL A 51 10.44 0.51 -2.45
CA VAL A 51 11.25 1.37 -3.33
C VAL A 51 12.44 2.00 -2.60
N GLY A 52 12.82 1.41 -1.46
CA GLY A 52 14.04 1.75 -0.75
C GLY A 52 13.89 2.81 0.34
N LEU A 53 12.69 3.26 0.66
CA LEU A 53 12.43 4.31 1.64
C LEU A 53 11.70 3.75 2.86
N PRO A 54 12.36 3.65 4.04
CA PRO A 54 11.74 3.06 5.23
C PRO A 54 10.77 4.03 5.94
N VAL A 55 9.77 4.50 5.22
CA VAL A 55 8.77 5.45 5.71
C VAL A 55 7.36 4.89 5.50
N ARG A 56 6.40 5.36 6.32
CA ARG A 56 5.02 4.89 6.27
C ARG A 56 4.23 5.62 5.19
N VAL A 57 4.43 5.22 3.95
CA VAL A 57 3.64 5.68 2.80
C VAL A 57 3.25 4.45 1.98
N VAL A 58 1.97 4.33 1.69
CA VAL A 58 1.41 3.22 0.92
C VAL A 58 0.48 3.77 -0.15
N VAL A 59 0.55 3.22 -1.36
CA VAL A 59 -0.40 3.52 -2.43
C VAL A 59 -1.17 2.26 -2.80
N VAL A 60 -2.46 2.43 -3.11
CA VAL A 60 -3.36 1.34 -3.46
C VAL A 60 -4.20 1.76 -4.65
N ASP A 61 -4.33 0.88 -5.64
CA ASP A 61 -5.22 1.05 -6.77
C ASP A 61 -6.03 -0.24 -6.96
N LEU A 62 -7.30 -0.19 -6.60
CA LEU A 62 -8.22 -1.30 -6.76
C LEU A 62 -9.10 -1.17 -8.00
N ASP A 63 -9.03 -0.04 -8.71
CA ASP A 63 -9.80 0.16 -9.95
C ASP A 63 -9.45 -0.89 -11.00
N VAL A 64 -8.23 -1.37 -11.03
CA VAL A 64 -7.79 -2.44 -11.93
C VAL A 64 -8.55 -3.76 -11.72
N LEU A 65 -9.20 -3.92 -10.57
CA LEU A 65 -10.03 -5.09 -10.23
C LEU A 65 -11.53 -4.82 -10.42
N SER A 66 -11.91 -3.67 -10.97
CA SER A 66 -13.33 -3.24 -11.02
C SER A 66 -14.20 -4.09 -11.94
N GLU A 67 -13.64 -4.85 -12.88
CA GLU A 67 -14.40 -5.79 -13.71
C GLU A 67 -15.05 -6.89 -12.86
N ASP A 68 -14.29 -7.44 -11.89
CA ASP A 68 -14.77 -8.50 -11.00
C ASP A 68 -15.42 -7.93 -9.73
N TYR A 69 -15.02 -6.73 -9.33
CA TYR A 69 -15.47 -6.05 -8.11
C TYR A 69 -15.87 -4.62 -8.43
N PRO A 70 -17.11 -4.39 -8.93
CA PRO A 70 -17.55 -3.05 -9.36
C PRO A 70 -17.45 -1.95 -8.30
N GLU A 71 -17.51 -2.31 -7.02
CA GLU A 71 -17.34 -1.38 -5.89
C GLU A 71 -15.95 -0.75 -5.82
N TYR A 72 -14.96 -1.33 -6.48
CA TYR A 72 -13.58 -0.81 -6.51
C TYR A 72 -13.34 0.22 -7.61
N LYS A 73 -14.34 0.50 -8.43
CA LYS A 73 -14.19 1.47 -9.53
C LYS A 73 -13.76 2.83 -8.99
N GLY A 74 -12.66 3.35 -9.55
CA GLY A 74 -12.09 4.64 -9.15
C GLY A 74 -11.35 4.64 -7.82
N PHE A 75 -11.18 3.48 -7.18
CA PHE A 75 -10.46 3.40 -5.91
C PHE A 75 -8.95 3.47 -6.17
N ARG A 76 -8.37 4.64 -5.93
CA ARG A 76 -6.95 4.90 -6.08
C ARG A 76 -6.55 5.88 -4.99
N LYS A 77 -5.81 5.41 -3.98
CA LYS A 77 -5.51 6.21 -2.78
C LYS A 77 -4.08 6.05 -2.30
N ALA A 78 -3.56 7.12 -1.70
CA ALA A 78 -2.33 7.11 -0.93
C ALA A 78 -2.67 7.20 0.56
N TYR A 79 -1.97 6.42 1.36
CA TYR A 79 -2.09 6.41 2.82
C TYR A 79 -0.75 6.82 3.41
N ILE A 80 -0.73 7.93 4.14
CA ILE A 80 0.47 8.46 4.80
C ILE A 80 0.34 8.18 6.30
N ASN A 81 1.43 7.67 6.90
CA ASN A 81 1.46 7.26 8.31
C ASN A 81 0.31 6.32 8.68
N PRO A 82 0.03 5.26 7.88
CA PRO A 82 -1.04 4.34 8.22
C PRO A 82 -0.69 3.50 9.44
N HIS A 83 -1.66 3.33 10.35
CA HIS A 83 -1.56 2.46 11.50
C HIS A 83 -2.81 1.59 11.59
N ILE A 84 -2.63 0.28 11.56
CA ILE A 84 -3.74 -0.66 11.73
C ILE A 84 -4.04 -0.75 13.22
N LEU A 85 -5.25 -0.33 13.61
CA LEU A 85 -5.70 -0.36 15.01
C LEU A 85 -6.34 -1.69 15.38
N GLU A 86 -7.05 -2.30 14.43
CA GLU A 86 -7.77 -3.54 14.67
C GLU A 86 -7.94 -4.32 13.36
N VAL A 87 -7.81 -5.64 13.46
CA VAL A 87 -8.16 -6.58 12.40
C VAL A 87 -9.29 -7.44 12.96
N SER A 88 -10.41 -7.51 12.25
CA SER A 88 -11.62 -8.16 12.75
C SER A 88 -12.43 -8.80 11.61
N GLY A 89 -13.66 -9.25 11.93
CA GLY A 89 -14.54 -9.89 10.98
C GLY A 89 -14.19 -11.35 10.73
N GLU A 90 -14.77 -11.92 9.70
CA GLU A 90 -14.53 -13.31 9.32
C GLU A 90 -13.19 -13.46 8.61
N GLU A 91 -12.52 -14.58 8.87
CA GLU A 91 -11.30 -14.91 8.16
C GLU A 91 -11.65 -15.37 6.74
N VAL A 92 -11.04 -14.72 5.76
CA VAL A 92 -11.21 -15.05 4.33
C VAL A 92 -9.88 -15.44 3.73
N SER A 93 -9.91 -16.35 2.75
CA SER A 93 -8.72 -16.79 2.03
C SER A 93 -8.76 -16.24 0.62
N MET A 94 -7.68 -15.56 0.21
CA MET A 94 -7.52 -15.04 -1.15
C MET A 94 -6.11 -15.27 -1.62
N GLU A 95 -5.96 -15.48 -2.93
CA GLU A 95 -4.64 -15.53 -3.54
C GLU A 95 -4.02 -14.14 -3.56
N GLU A 96 -2.80 -14.04 -3.04
CA GLU A 96 -2.06 -12.79 -2.97
C GLU A 96 -0.68 -12.95 -3.60
N GLY A 97 -0.18 -11.85 -4.16
CA GLY A 97 1.19 -11.72 -4.64
C GLY A 97 1.83 -10.46 -4.08
N CYS A 98 3.13 -10.32 -4.23
CA CYS A 98 3.89 -9.17 -3.80
C CYS A 98 4.95 -8.82 -4.84
N LEU A 99 5.08 -7.54 -5.19
CA LEU A 99 6.06 -7.08 -6.19
C LEU A 99 7.51 -7.33 -5.74
N SER A 100 7.75 -7.42 -4.41
CA SER A 100 9.05 -7.77 -3.85
C SER A 100 9.33 -9.29 -3.83
N LEU A 101 8.34 -10.10 -4.20
CA LEU A 101 8.41 -11.55 -4.35
C LEU A 101 7.92 -11.95 -5.75
N PRO A 102 8.68 -11.63 -6.80
CA PRO A 102 8.22 -11.84 -8.17
C PRO A 102 7.89 -13.31 -8.46
N GLY A 103 6.74 -13.53 -9.11
CA GLY A 103 6.31 -14.86 -9.55
C GLY A 103 5.75 -15.75 -8.44
N ILE A 104 5.63 -15.27 -7.21
CA ILE A 104 5.09 -16.03 -6.08
C ILE A 104 3.67 -15.55 -5.77
N HIS A 105 2.71 -16.48 -5.80
CA HIS A 105 1.32 -16.24 -5.44
C HIS A 105 0.86 -17.35 -4.51
N GLU A 106 0.26 -16.99 -3.38
CA GLU A 106 -0.25 -17.96 -2.41
C GLU A 106 -1.60 -17.53 -1.85
N ALA A 107 -2.39 -18.51 -1.44
CA ALA A 107 -3.63 -18.25 -0.71
C ALA A 107 -3.29 -17.82 0.72
N VAL A 108 -3.76 -16.65 1.11
CA VAL A 108 -3.52 -16.07 2.43
C VAL A 108 -4.84 -15.88 3.17
N LYS A 109 -4.87 -16.27 4.43
CA LYS A 109 -6.04 -16.07 5.31
C LYS A 109 -5.89 -14.76 6.06
N ARG A 110 -6.93 -13.93 6.00
CA ARG A 110 -6.96 -12.63 6.69
C ARG A 110 -8.35 -12.36 7.26
N GLY A 111 -8.42 -11.56 8.31
CA GLY A 111 -9.69 -10.97 8.74
C GLY A 111 -10.22 -10.04 7.64
N ASN A 112 -11.52 -10.04 7.42
CA ASN A 112 -12.11 -9.27 6.31
C ASN A 112 -12.38 -7.80 6.64
N LYS A 113 -12.04 -7.34 7.84
CA LYS A 113 -12.18 -5.94 8.28
C LYS A 113 -10.91 -5.44 8.93
N ILE A 114 -10.53 -4.21 8.60
CA ILE A 114 -9.46 -3.50 9.30
C ILE A 114 -9.93 -2.11 9.69
N HIS A 115 -9.46 -1.63 10.84
CA HIS A 115 -9.60 -0.23 11.23
C HIS A 115 -8.21 0.40 11.15
N VAL A 116 -8.06 1.39 10.30
CA VAL A 116 -6.78 2.04 10.03
C VAL A 116 -6.92 3.55 10.20
N THR A 117 -5.97 4.16 10.90
CA THR A 117 -5.78 5.61 10.90
C THR A 117 -4.67 5.97 9.93
N TYR A 118 -4.82 7.06 9.21
CA TYR A 118 -3.84 7.51 8.22
C TYR A 118 -4.02 9.00 7.95
N MET A 119 -3.07 9.58 7.22
CA MET A 119 -3.16 10.94 6.68
C MET A 119 -3.28 10.88 5.18
N ASP A 120 -4.01 11.84 4.59
CA ASP A 120 -4.07 11.99 3.14
C ASP A 120 -2.87 12.79 2.62
N GLU A 121 -2.83 13.07 1.32
CA GLU A 121 -1.74 13.81 0.68
C GLU A 121 -1.59 15.25 1.21
N ASP A 122 -2.63 15.80 1.83
CA ASP A 122 -2.64 17.11 2.45
C ASP A 122 -2.35 17.05 3.96
N MET A 123 -1.98 15.87 4.47
CA MET A 123 -1.67 15.60 5.87
C MET A 123 -2.86 15.85 6.81
N VAL A 124 -4.06 15.60 6.32
CA VAL A 124 -5.29 15.60 7.13
C VAL A 124 -5.49 14.19 7.71
N GLU A 125 -5.65 14.10 9.04
CA GLU A 125 -5.87 12.83 9.71
C GLU A 125 -7.25 12.27 9.41
N LEU A 126 -7.30 10.99 9.02
CA LEU A 126 -8.51 10.27 8.67
C LEU A 126 -8.54 8.91 9.36
N SER A 127 -9.73 8.36 9.50
CA SER A 127 -9.94 7.01 10.04
C SER A 127 -10.86 6.26 9.08
N LEU A 128 -10.53 5.01 8.80
CA LEU A 128 -11.25 4.17 7.86
C LEU A 128 -11.48 2.78 8.45
N ILE A 129 -12.71 2.28 8.33
CA ILE A 129 -13.03 0.87 8.56
C ILE A 129 -13.30 0.27 7.19
N HIS A 130 -12.47 -0.68 6.78
CA HIS A 130 -12.56 -1.32 5.48
C HIS A 130 -12.96 -2.79 5.63
N ILE A 131 -13.85 -3.21 4.76
CA ILE A 131 -14.35 -4.59 4.71
C ILE A 131 -13.80 -5.31 3.48
#